data_7320ce1c85883f22ae3417f083709720
#
_entry.id   7320ce1c85883f22ae3417f083709720
#
_cell.length_a   1.000
_cell.length_b   1.000
_cell.length_c   1.000
_cell.angle_alpha   90.00
_cell.angle_beta   90.00
_cell.angle_gamma   90.00
#
_symmetry.space_group_name_H-M   'P 1'
#
loop_
_entity.id
_entity.type
_entity.pdbx_description
1 polymer ?
#
loop_
_entity_poly.entity_id
_entity_poly.type
_entity_poly.pdbx_seq_one_letter_code
_entity_poly.pdbx_strand_id
1 'polypeptide(L)'
;DYVPKSVVELPSYERVKEDKRDYAIASRRELEEADAVRGKTLIQRHGKYILVQNPPMQPLDTKQLDYVYSLPYERWYRECYESLGGVPGINEVLFSITHNRGCFGACNFCSLAFHQGRAVTVRSEKSIIEEAESFLDNPRFKGYISDVGGPTANFRLPSCEKQKKLGLCKNRRCLAPTPCPNMQVSHTEYLDILRKLRNLKGIKKVFIRSGIRFDYLIEDENDEFFR
;
A
#
# COMPACT_ATOMS: atom_id res chain seq x y z
N ASP A 1 32.51 4.32 -12.28
CA ASP A 1 31.46 5.08 -11.59
C ASP A 1 30.28 5.24 -12.55
N TYR A 2 29.19 4.54 -12.26
CA TYR A 2 27.98 4.62 -13.09
C TYR A 2 27.25 5.93 -12.77
N VAL A 3 27.19 6.83 -13.72
CA VAL A 3 26.33 8.03 -13.65
C VAL A 3 25.10 7.78 -14.52
N PRO A 4 23.90 7.72 -13.92
CA PRO A 4 22.67 7.55 -14.68
C PRO A 4 22.46 8.68 -15.69
N LYS A 5 21.93 8.39 -16.87
CA LYS A 5 21.74 9.37 -17.95
C LYS A 5 20.76 10.51 -17.61
N SER A 6 19.93 10.35 -16.56
CA SER A 6 19.02 11.39 -16.10
C SER A 6 18.86 11.28 -14.59
N VAL A 7 19.31 12.28 -13.88
CA VAL A 7 19.27 12.38 -12.42
C VAL A 7 18.53 13.63 -11.98
N VAL A 8 17.93 13.57 -10.80
CA VAL A 8 17.40 14.73 -10.09
C VAL A 8 18.21 14.88 -8.82
N GLU A 9 18.92 15.98 -8.69
CA GLU A 9 19.69 16.30 -7.49
C GLU A 9 18.79 16.92 -6.43
N LEU A 10 18.77 16.32 -5.25
CA LEU A 10 18.11 16.88 -4.06
C LEU A 10 19.01 17.92 -3.39
N PRO A 11 18.47 18.87 -2.62
CA PRO A 11 19.27 19.67 -1.69
C PRO A 11 20.11 18.75 -0.81
N SER A 12 21.34 19.15 -0.46
CA SER A 12 22.23 18.30 0.35
C SER A 12 21.58 17.96 1.70
N TYR A 13 22.02 16.87 2.31
CA TYR A 13 21.53 16.46 3.63
C TYR A 13 21.66 17.59 4.68
N GLU A 14 22.79 18.27 4.67
CA GLU A 14 23.08 19.38 5.59
C GLU A 14 22.04 20.50 5.43
N ARG A 15 21.76 20.90 4.18
CA ARG A 15 20.75 21.92 3.89
C ARG A 15 19.35 21.49 4.29
N VAL A 16 18.98 20.23 3.99
CA VAL A 16 17.68 19.68 4.37
C VAL A 16 17.49 19.64 5.89
N LYS A 17 18.57 19.39 6.65
CA LYS A 17 18.55 19.38 8.11
C LYS A 17 18.34 20.80 8.69
N GLU A 18 18.87 21.82 8.05
CA GLU A 18 18.88 23.20 8.55
C GLU A 18 17.70 24.03 8.05
N ASP A 19 17.24 23.80 6.81
CA ASP A 19 16.20 24.61 6.18
C ASP A 19 14.96 23.78 5.84
N LYS A 20 13.82 24.15 6.43
CA LYS A 20 12.51 23.53 6.16
C LYS A 20 12.07 23.67 4.70
N ARG A 21 12.52 24.70 3.96
CA ARG A 21 12.22 24.87 2.54
C ARG A 21 12.98 23.83 1.72
N ASP A 22 14.25 23.60 2.02
CA ASP A 22 15.05 22.58 1.35
C ASP A 22 14.50 21.17 1.66
N TYR A 23 14.03 20.91 2.89
CA TYR A 23 13.30 19.70 3.24
C TYR A 23 12.02 19.53 2.38
N ALA A 24 11.22 20.58 2.24
CA ALA A 24 9.99 20.53 1.44
C ALA A 24 10.29 20.29 -0.07
N ILE A 25 11.38 20.87 -0.59
CA ILE A 25 11.84 20.65 -1.97
C ILE A 25 12.28 19.21 -2.15
N ALA A 26 13.06 18.65 -1.22
CA ALA A 26 13.49 17.25 -1.26
C ALA A 26 12.28 16.30 -1.27
N SER A 27 11.38 16.44 -0.29
CA SER A 27 10.18 15.62 -0.17
C SER A 27 9.26 15.70 -1.40
N ARG A 28 9.14 16.88 -2.00
CA ARG A 28 8.39 17.04 -3.24
C ARG A 28 9.03 16.28 -4.40
N ARG A 29 10.35 16.41 -4.59
CA ARG A 29 11.09 15.71 -5.66
C ARG A 29 11.04 14.21 -5.47
N GLU A 30 11.19 13.71 -4.25
CA GLU A 30 11.04 12.31 -3.92
C GLU A 30 9.65 11.78 -4.32
N LEU A 31 8.60 12.50 -3.96
CA LEU A 31 7.22 12.12 -4.33
C LEU A 31 6.99 12.15 -5.86
N GLU A 32 7.55 13.12 -6.56
CA GLU A 32 7.41 13.24 -8.02
C GLU A 32 8.14 12.13 -8.77
N GLU A 33 9.25 11.64 -8.24
CA GLU A 33 10.06 10.58 -8.85
C GLU A 33 9.77 9.18 -8.27
N ALA A 34 8.88 9.05 -7.28
CA ALA A 34 8.38 7.76 -6.77
C ALA A 34 7.41 7.10 -7.78
N ASP A 35 7.87 6.89 -9.00
CA ASP A 35 7.10 6.40 -10.15
C ASP A 35 7.91 5.34 -10.91
N ALA A 36 7.38 4.12 -10.94
CA ALA A 36 8.03 2.99 -11.60
C ALA A 36 8.08 3.09 -13.15
N VAL A 37 7.27 3.97 -13.75
CA VAL A 37 7.19 4.11 -15.24
C VAL A 37 8.16 5.17 -15.74
N ARG A 38 8.29 6.31 -15.05
CA ARG A 38 9.07 7.45 -15.50
C ARG A 38 9.88 8.17 -14.43
N GLY A 39 9.97 7.56 -13.24
CA GLY A 39 10.82 8.06 -12.17
C GLY A 39 12.27 8.14 -12.61
N LYS A 40 12.97 9.14 -12.11
CA LYS A 40 14.40 9.34 -12.36
C LYS A 40 15.19 8.94 -11.12
N THR A 41 16.46 8.64 -11.32
CA THR A 41 17.39 8.46 -10.21
C THR A 41 17.52 9.76 -9.43
N LEU A 42 17.41 9.66 -8.11
CA LEU A 42 17.66 10.77 -7.19
C LEU A 42 19.10 10.68 -6.67
N ILE A 43 19.75 11.81 -6.54
CA ILE A 43 21.04 11.92 -5.87
C ILE A 43 20.99 12.99 -4.78
N GLN A 44 21.66 12.72 -3.66
CA GLN A 44 21.79 13.66 -2.55
C GLN A 44 23.21 13.62 -2.00
N ARG A 45 23.79 14.81 -1.75
CA ARG A 45 25.12 14.93 -1.11
C ARG A 45 24.97 14.80 0.40
N HIS A 46 25.87 14.02 0.99
CA HIS A 46 26.03 13.82 2.43
C HIS A 46 27.52 14.00 2.78
N GLY A 47 27.94 15.22 3.06
CA GLY A 47 29.35 15.55 3.24
C GLY A 47 30.18 15.14 2.02
N LYS A 48 31.11 14.20 2.21
CA LYS A 48 31.95 13.65 1.13
C LYS A 48 31.30 12.50 0.34
N TYR A 49 30.13 12.02 0.73
CA TYR A 49 29.43 10.93 0.08
C TYR A 49 28.28 11.43 -0.80
N ILE A 50 27.86 10.62 -1.74
CA ILE A 50 26.68 10.81 -2.56
C ILE A 50 25.78 9.61 -2.35
N LEU A 51 24.56 9.85 -1.88
CA LEU A 51 23.48 8.86 -1.88
C LEU A 51 22.86 8.82 -3.28
N VAL A 52 22.69 7.62 -3.82
CA VAL A 52 22.02 7.38 -5.10
C VAL A 52 20.82 6.49 -4.87
N GLN A 53 19.64 6.98 -5.19
CA GLN A 53 18.38 6.22 -5.12
C GLN A 53 17.87 5.98 -6.53
N ASN A 54 17.84 4.73 -6.94
CA ASN A 54 17.27 4.35 -8.24
C ASN A 54 15.74 4.49 -8.23
N PRO A 55 15.11 4.63 -9.41
CA PRO A 55 13.65 4.59 -9.52
C PRO A 55 13.08 3.31 -8.91
N PRO A 56 11.85 3.36 -8.37
CA PRO A 56 11.20 2.16 -7.84
C PRO A 56 11.01 1.11 -8.95
N MET A 57 11.07 -0.14 -8.55
CA MET A 57 10.72 -1.27 -9.42
C MET A 57 9.25 -1.23 -9.80
N GLN A 58 8.88 -1.89 -10.90
CA GLN A 58 7.48 -2.10 -11.25
C GLN A 58 6.76 -2.83 -10.11
N PRO A 59 5.55 -2.41 -9.74
CA PRO A 59 4.75 -3.11 -8.74
C PRO A 59 4.52 -4.57 -9.17
N LEU A 60 4.47 -5.47 -8.21
CA LEU A 60 4.07 -6.85 -8.47
C LEU A 60 2.65 -6.87 -9.04
N ASP A 61 2.43 -7.68 -10.07
CA ASP A 61 1.10 -7.95 -10.59
C ASP A 61 0.29 -8.88 -9.65
N THR A 62 -0.99 -9.09 -9.94
CA THR A 62 -1.87 -9.95 -9.15
C THR A 62 -1.32 -11.36 -9.00
N LYS A 63 -0.80 -11.97 -10.07
CA LYS A 63 -0.27 -13.33 -10.03
C LYS A 63 0.96 -13.44 -9.14
N GLN A 64 1.85 -12.46 -9.21
CA GLN A 64 3.04 -12.39 -8.37
C GLN A 64 2.67 -12.15 -6.90
N LEU A 65 1.70 -11.27 -6.64
CA LEU A 65 1.18 -11.06 -5.28
C LEU A 65 0.56 -12.35 -4.73
N ASP A 66 -0.30 -13.01 -5.49
CA ASP A 66 -0.92 -14.28 -5.07
C ASP A 66 0.13 -15.32 -4.72
N TYR A 67 1.18 -15.45 -5.54
CA TYR A 67 2.30 -16.34 -5.24
C TYR A 67 3.00 -15.96 -3.92
N VAL A 68 3.32 -14.69 -3.71
CA VAL A 68 3.98 -14.25 -2.46
C VAL A 68 3.11 -14.58 -1.25
N TYR A 69 1.80 -14.36 -1.34
CA TYR A 69 0.89 -14.63 -0.22
C TYR A 69 0.51 -16.11 -0.05
N SER A 70 0.82 -16.96 -1.03
CA SER A 70 0.66 -18.43 -0.91
C SER A 70 1.84 -19.13 -0.25
N LEU A 71 2.93 -18.43 0.06
CA LEU A 71 4.08 -19.02 0.73
C LEU A 71 3.72 -19.48 2.15
N PRO A 72 4.37 -20.55 2.65
CA PRO A 72 4.04 -21.14 3.94
C PRO A 72 4.58 -20.29 5.11
N TYR A 73 3.91 -19.19 5.39
CA TYR A 73 4.26 -18.32 6.52
C TYR A 73 3.86 -18.97 7.85
N GLU A 74 4.77 -18.95 8.83
CA GLU A 74 4.57 -19.47 10.20
C GLU A 74 3.43 -18.74 10.94
N ARG A 75 3.15 -17.50 10.61
CA ARG A 75 2.14 -16.65 11.27
C ARG A 75 2.29 -16.60 12.79
N TRP A 76 3.53 -16.72 13.26
CA TRP A 76 3.89 -16.59 14.67
C TRP A 76 5.31 -16.07 14.79
N TYR A 77 5.66 -15.55 15.95
CA TYR A 77 7.03 -15.15 16.24
C TYR A 77 7.88 -16.37 16.59
N ARG A 78 9.19 -16.22 16.46
CA ARG A 78 10.14 -17.28 16.78
C ARG A 78 10.15 -17.57 18.29
N GLU A 79 10.29 -18.83 18.65
CA GLU A 79 10.29 -19.35 20.01
C GLU A 79 11.31 -18.65 20.93
N CYS A 80 12.43 -18.19 20.38
CA CYS A 80 13.45 -17.46 21.15
C CYS A 80 12.94 -16.18 21.84
N TYR A 81 11.80 -15.63 21.43
CA TYR A 81 11.17 -14.46 22.06
C TYR A 81 10.28 -14.81 23.27
N GLU A 82 9.95 -16.08 23.48
CA GLU A 82 9.11 -16.51 24.62
C GLU A 82 9.73 -16.13 25.96
N SER A 83 11.03 -16.35 26.11
CA SER A 83 11.79 -16.00 27.35
C SER A 83 11.85 -14.48 27.60
N LEU A 84 11.58 -13.67 26.59
CA LEU A 84 11.56 -12.20 26.66
C LEU A 84 10.14 -11.64 26.84
N GLY A 85 9.13 -12.50 27.06
CA GLY A 85 7.71 -12.10 27.20
C GLY A 85 6.94 -12.12 25.88
N GLY A 86 7.49 -12.75 24.84
CA GLY A 86 6.85 -12.88 23.52
C GLY A 86 6.87 -11.60 22.70
N VAL A 87 6.01 -11.54 21.68
CA VAL A 87 5.82 -10.38 20.81
C VAL A 87 4.33 -9.96 20.83
N PRO A 88 3.90 -9.14 21.80
CA PRO A 88 2.48 -8.80 21.98
C PRO A 88 1.79 -8.23 20.75
N GLY A 89 2.53 -7.45 19.93
CA GLY A 89 1.99 -6.82 18.73
C GLY A 89 1.49 -7.79 17.66
N ILE A 90 1.91 -9.06 17.69
CA ILE A 90 1.45 -10.06 16.72
C ILE A 90 -0.04 -10.34 16.84
N ASN A 91 -0.59 -10.25 18.05
CA ASN A 91 -2.01 -10.53 18.31
C ASN A 91 -2.94 -9.59 17.54
N GLU A 92 -2.48 -8.39 17.22
CA GLU A 92 -3.26 -7.39 16.48
C GLU A 92 -3.35 -7.70 14.97
N VAL A 93 -2.35 -8.41 14.43
CA VAL A 93 -2.20 -8.60 12.99
C VAL A 93 -2.23 -10.07 12.54
N LEU A 94 -2.19 -11.01 13.48
CA LEU A 94 -2.05 -12.45 13.20
C LEU A 94 -3.07 -12.96 12.16
N PHE A 95 -4.30 -12.53 12.25
CA PHE A 95 -5.41 -12.91 11.37
C PHE A 95 -5.92 -11.70 10.56
N SER A 96 -5.01 -10.85 10.11
CA SER A 96 -5.29 -9.81 9.14
C SER A 96 -4.98 -10.28 7.72
N ILE A 97 -5.72 -9.80 6.75
CA ILE A 97 -5.54 -10.08 5.32
C ILE A 97 -5.20 -8.78 4.61
N THR A 98 -4.03 -8.72 4.02
CA THR A 98 -3.66 -7.62 3.13
C THR A 98 -4.09 -7.97 1.71
N HIS A 99 -5.05 -7.24 1.16
CA HIS A 99 -5.59 -7.54 -0.16
C HIS A 99 -5.07 -6.63 -1.28
N ASN A 100 -4.43 -5.51 -0.93
CA ASN A 100 -3.87 -4.56 -1.89
C ASN A 100 -2.52 -4.02 -1.45
N ARG A 101 -1.77 -3.44 -2.38
CA ARG A 101 -0.53 -2.70 -2.17
C ARG A 101 -0.61 -1.38 -2.93
N GLY A 102 0.16 -0.39 -2.48
CA GLY A 102 0.18 0.94 -3.07
C GLY A 102 -0.99 1.83 -2.64
N CYS A 103 -0.80 3.15 -2.74
CA CYS A 103 -1.82 4.12 -2.36
C CYS A 103 -1.67 5.42 -3.15
N PHE A 104 -2.67 5.76 -3.98
CA PHE A 104 -2.67 7.01 -4.73
C PHE A 104 -3.23 8.22 -3.96
N GLY A 105 -3.55 8.04 -2.68
CA GLY A 105 -4.03 9.12 -1.80
C GLY A 105 -3.03 10.25 -1.64
N ALA A 106 -1.73 9.94 -1.61
CA ALA A 106 -0.63 10.90 -1.56
C ALA A 106 -0.81 11.99 -0.47
N CYS A 107 -1.26 11.61 0.72
CA CYS A 107 -1.43 12.49 1.86
C CYS A 107 -0.07 13.03 2.34
N ASN A 108 0.00 14.31 2.68
CA ASN A 108 1.27 14.98 3.02
C ASN A 108 1.96 14.41 4.27
N PHE A 109 1.21 13.82 5.18
CA PHE A 109 1.72 13.24 6.43
C PHE A 109 2.11 11.77 6.31
N CYS A 110 1.75 11.09 5.19
CA CYS A 110 1.80 9.64 5.10
C CYS A 110 2.97 9.17 4.24
N SER A 111 3.80 8.29 4.78
CA SER A 111 4.94 7.69 4.07
C SER A 111 4.58 6.46 3.23
N LEU A 112 3.35 5.98 3.26
CA LEU A 112 2.96 4.76 2.53
C LEU A 112 3.17 4.87 1.01
N ALA A 113 3.00 6.07 0.44
CA ALA A 113 3.27 6.31 -0.97
C ALA A 113 4.75 6.12 -1.34
N PHE A 114 5.67 6.40 -0.42
CA PHE A 114 7.11 6.15 -0.60
C PHE A 114 7.46 4.68 -0.37
N HIS A 115 6.81 4.04 0.59
CA HIS A 115 7.05 2.64 0.95
C HIS A 115 6.55 1.64 -0.08
N GLN A 116 5.31 1.82 -0.55
CA GLN A 116 4.59 0.85 -1.36
C GLN A 116 4.31 1.35 -2.78
N GLY A 117 4.69 2.60 -3.07
CA GLY A 117 4.36 3.25 -4.32
C GLY A 117 2.92 3.78 -4.35
N ARG A 118 2.61 4.49 -5.43
CA ARG A 118 1.30 5.13 -5.65
C ARG A 118 0.41 4.33 -6.62
N ALA A 119 0.96 3.31 -7.26
CA ALA A 119 0.20 2.40 -8.10
C ALA A 119 -0.44 1.31 -7.25
N VAL A 120 -1.76 1.23 -7.29
CA VAL A 120 -2.50 0.18 -6.57
C VAL A 120 -2.46 -1.11 -7.37
N THR A 121 -2.02 -2.17 -6.71
CA THR A 121 -2.09 -3.55 -7.18
C THR A 121 -2.80 -4.42 -6.15
N VAL A 122 -3.46 -5.48 -6.61
CA VAL A 122 -4.36 -6.26 -5.77
C VAL A 122 -4.12 -7.75 -5.90
N ARG A 123 -4.43 -8.47 -4.86
CA ARG A 123 -4.52 -9.94 -4.88
C ARG A 123 -5.85 -10.37 -5.50
N SER A 124 -5.86 -11.55 -6.09
CA SER A 124 -7.11 -12.18 -6.54
C SER A 124 -8.02 -12.50 -5.35
N GLU A 125 -9.31 -12.51 -5.60
CA GLU A 125 -10.29 -12.98 -4.63
C GLU A 125 -9.96 -14.40 -4.14
N LYS A 126 -9.60 -15.31 -5.06
CA LYS A 126 -9.21 -16.68 -4.73
C LYS A 126 -8.09 -16.72 -3.68
N SER A 127 -7.02 -15.98 -3.89
CA SER A 127 -5.90 -15.90 -2.95
C SER A 127 -6.31 -15.41 -1.56
N ILE A 128 -7.24 -14.44 -1.50
CA ILE A 128 -7.77 -13.90 -0.24
C ILE A 128 -8.61 -14.93 0.51
N ILE A 129 -9.47 -15.66 -0.22
CA ILE A 129 -10.33 -16.70 0.37
C ILE A 129 -9.49 -17.87 0.87
N GLU A 130 -8.54 -18.37 0.08
CA GLU A 130 -7.63 -19.45 0.47
C GLU A 130 -6.82 -19.09 1.73
N GLU A 131 -6.37 -17.83 1.85
CA GLU A 131 -5.72 -17.38 3.06
C GLU A 131 -6.67 -17.39 4.28
N ALA A 132 -7.90 -16.92 4.12
CA ALA A 132 -8.89 -16.95 5.20
C ALA A 132 -9.24 -18.38 5.63
N GLU A 133 -9.34 -19.31 4.68
CA GLU A 133 -9.55 -20.73 4.97
C GLU A 133 -8.39 -21.33 5.77
N SER A 134 -7.15 -20.95 5.45
CA SER A 134 -5.97 -21.42 6.20
C SER A 134 -5.97 -20.99 7.68
N PHE A 135 -6.72 -19.94 8.04
CA PHE A 135 -6.86 -19.54 9.44
C PHE A 135 -7.64 -20.56 10.27
N LEU A 136 -8.56 -21.30 9.64
CA LEU A 136 -9.41 -22.27 10.33
C LEU A 136 -8.60 -23.41 10.94
N ASP A 137 -7.46 -23.74 10.35
CA ASP A 137 -6.55 -24.77 10.83
C ASP A 137 -5.65 -24.29 11.99
N ASN A 138 -5.62 -22.99 12.26
CA ASN A 138 -4.80 -22.44 13.31
C ASN A 138 -5.50 -22.48 14.68
N PRO A 139 -4.94 -23.18 15.70
CA PRO A 139 -5.58 -23.35 17.01
C PRO A 139 -5.81 -22.03 17.78
N ARG A 140 -5.12 -20.95 17.40
CA ARG A 140 -5.29 -19.61 17.98
C ARG A 140 -6.47 -18.87 17.34
N PHE A 141 -6.97 -19.31 16.19
CA PHE A 141 -8.06 -18.64 15.49
C PHE A 141 -9.39 -18.81 16.24
N LYS A 142 -10.07 -17.72 16.49
CA LYS A 142 -11.37 -17.70 17.21
C LYS A 142 -12.55 -17.29 16.32
N GLY A 143 -12.35 -17.27 15.00
CA GLY A 143 -13.36 -16.89 14.01
C GLY A 143 -13.38 -15.39 13.68
N TYR A 144 -12.37 -14.62 14.07
CA TYR A 144 -12.30 -13.19 13.85
C TYR A 144 -11.16 -12.84 12.89
N ILE A 145 -11.50 -12.33 11.70
CA ILE A 145 -10.54 -11.71 10.80
C ILE A 145 -10.39 -10.27 11.27
N SER A 146 -9.21 -9.92 11.77
CA SER A 146 -8.95 -8.64 12.44
C SER A 146 -8.90 -7.45 11.48
N ASP A 147 -8.57 -7.68 10.21
CA ASP A 147 -8.57 -6.68 9.15
C ASP A 147 -8.65 -7.35 7.77
N VAL A 148 -9.39 -6.77 6.85
CA VAL A 148 -9.29 -7.03 5.41
C VAL A 148 -8.93 -5.71 4.76
N GLY A 149 -7.65 -5.46 4.64
CA GLY A 149 -7.17 -4.13 4.36
C GLY A 149 -5.88 -4.05 3.55
N GLY A 150 -5.19 -2.93 3.75
CA GLY A 150 -3.96 -2.57 3.07
C GLY A 150 -3.58 -1.12 3.37
N PRO A 151 -2.79 -0.46 2.52
CA PRO A 151 -2.45 0.96 2.69
C PRO A 151 -3.68 1.87 2.78
N THR A 152 -4.75 1.48 2.10
CA THR A 152 -6.09 2.05 2.16
C THR A 152 -7.06 0.91 1.87
N ALA A 153 -7.93 0.58 2.81
CA ALA A 153 -8.72 -0.65 2.74
C ALA A 153 -9.65 -0.72 1.52
N ASN A 154 -10.23 0.38 1.09
CA ASN A 154 -11.17 0.40 -0.02
C ASN A 154 -10.54 0.67 -1.40
N PHE A 155 -9.22 0.56 -1.55
CA PHE A 155 -8.57 0.65 -2.86
C PHE A 155 -8.38 -0.73 -3.49
N ARG A 156 -9.14 -1.03 -4.55
CA ARG A 156 -8.95 -2.23 -5.36
C ARG A 156 -8.70 -1.95 -6.83
N LEU A 157 -8.98 -0.74 -7.27
CA LEU A 157 -8.72 -0.31 -8.63
C LEU A 157 -7.47 0.56 -8.71
N PRO A 158 -6.76 0.58 -9.85
CA PRO A 158 -5.80 1.63 -10.15
C PRO A 158 -6.52 2.98 -10.16
N SER A 159 -5.81 4.06 -9.90
CA SER A 159 -6.43 5.39 -9.91
C SER A 159 -7.06 5.73 -11.26
N CYS A 160 -6.44 5.33 -12.36
CA CYS A 160 -6.95 5.49 -13.73
C CYS A 160 -6.11 4.68 -14.74
N GLU A 161 -6.65 4.44 -15.94
CA GLU A 161 -5.92 3.72 -17.00
C GLU A 161 -4.66 4.45 -17.50
N LYS A 162 -4.68 5.78 -17.44
CA LYS A 162 -3.50 6.59 -17.79
C LYS A 162 -2.29 6.26 -16.91
N GLN A 163 -2.52 6.05 -15.62
CA GLN A 163 -1.45 5.75 -14.68
C GLN A 163 -0.68 4.49 -15.05
N LYS A 164 -1.36 3.45 -15.51
CA LYS A 164 -0.73 2.19 -15.92
C LYS A 164 0.25 2.37 -17.08
N LYS A 165 -0.07 3.26 -18.02
CA LYS A 165 0.68 3.44 -19.27
C LYS A 165 1.74 4.53 -19.17
N LEU A 166 1.39 5.65 -18.57
CA LEU A 166 2.19 6.89 -18.59
C LEU A 166 2.78 7.25 -17.22
N GLY A 167 2.52 6.42 -16.19
CA GLY A 167 2.91 6.72 -14.82
C GLY A 167 2.06 7.81 -14.17
N LEU A 168 2.49 8.24 -13.01
CA LEU A 168 1.78 9.17 -12.15
C LEU A 168 1.76 10.60 -12.70
N CYS A 169 0.68 11.33 -12.43
CA CYS A 169 0.62 12.76 -12.71
C CYS A 169 1.53 13.52 -11.71
N LYS A 170 2.50 14.29 -12.22
CA LYS A 170 3.38 15.12 -11.37
C LYS A 170 2.65 16.32 -10.77
N ASN A 171 1.74 16.93 -11.55
CA ASN A 171 1.10 18.20 -11.20
C ASN A 171 -0.33 18.05 -10.65
N ARG A 172 -0.81 16.81 -10.41
CA ARG A 172 -2.16 16.56 -9.91
C ARG A 172 -2.19 15.34 -9.01
N ARG A 173 -2.90 15.45 -7.90
CA ARG A 173 -3.30 14.31 -7.07
C ARG A 173 -4.66 13.78 -7.53
N CYS A 174 -4.92 12.50 -7.29
CA CYS A 174 -6.16 11.87 -7.75
C CYS A 174 -7.39 12.34 -6.96
N LEU A 175 -7.21 12.61 -5.66
CA LEU A 175 -8.31 12.92 -4.73
C LEU A 175 -8.31 14.39 -4.25
N ALA A 176 -7.23 15.14 -4.46
CA ALA A 176 -7.11 16.49 -3.91
C ALA A 176 -6.56 17.50 -4.94
N PRO A 177 -6.98 18.79 -4.88
CA PRO A 177 -8.01 19.37 -4.01
C PRO A 177 -9.44 18.96 -4.38
N THR A 178 -9.65 18.45 -5.59
CA THR A 178 -10.90 17.89 -6.08
C THR A 178 -10.64 16.56 -6.76
N PRO A 179 -11.57 15.59 -6.70
CA PRO A 179 -11.44 14.31 -7.37
C PRO A 179 -11.11 14.46 -8.87
N CYS A 180 -10.26 13.59 -9.37
CA CYS A 180 -9.88 13.61 -10.78
C CYS A 180 -11.01 13.00 -11.62
N PRO A 181 -11.50 13.68 -12.67
CA PRO A 181 -12.60 13.16 -13.50
C PRO A 181 -12.25 11.87 -14.26
N ASN A 182 -10.96 11.52 -14.35
CA ASN A 182 -10.52 10.25 -14.94
C ASN A 182 -10.29 9.15 -13.90
N MET A 183 -10.61 9.41 -12.64
CA MET A 183 -10.42 8.42 -11.57
C MET A 183 -11.44 7.28 -11.73
N GLN A 184 -10.98 6.07 -11.55
CA GLN A 184 -11.85 4.90 -11.52
C GLN A 184 -12.27 4.63 -10.08
N VAL A 185 -13.57 4.52 -9.85
CA VAL A 185 -14.14 4.25 -8.53
C VAL A 185 -15.11 3.08 -8.65
N SER A 186 -14.91 2.08 -7.83
CA SER A 186 -15.88 1.01 -7.59
C SER A 186 -15.48 0.22 -6.34
N HIS A 187 -16.44 -0.08 -5.50
CA HIS A 187 -16.28 -0.91 -4.31
C HIS A 187 -16.90 -2.30 -4.46
N THR A 188 -17.52 -2.61 -5.60
CA THR A 188 -18.26 -3.86 -5.84
C THR A 188 -17.42 -5.09 -5.52
N GLU A 189 -16.22 -5.19 -6.10
CA GLU A 189 -15.32 -6.33 -5.87
C GLU A 189 -14.92 -6.45 -4.39
N TYR A 190 -14.67 -5.33 -3.71
CA TYR A 190 -14.30 -5.34 -2.30
C TYR A 190 -15.46 -5.81 -1.41
N LEU A 191 -16.67 -5.33 -1.67
CA LEU A 191 -17.89 -5.77 -0.99
C LEU A 191 -18.16 -7.26 -1.20
N ASP A 192 -17.98 -7.76 -2.42
CA ASP A 192 -18.15 -9.19 -2.72
C ASP A 192 -17.15 -10.06 -1.95
N ILE A 193 -15.90 -9.64 -1.87
CA ILE A 193 -14.88 -10.33 -1.06
C ILE A 193 -15.29 -10.33 0.42
N LEU A 194 -15.71 -9.20 0.97
CA LEU A 194 -16.15 -9.12 2.37
C LEU A 194 -17.34 -10.02 2.66
N ARG A 195 -18.32 -10.11 1.75
CA ARG A 195 -19.47 -11.02 1.86
C ARG A 195 -19.04 -12.48 1.84
N LYS A 196 -18.17 -12.86 0.89
CA LYS A 196 -17.65 -14.23 0.78
C LYS A 196 -16.91 -14.62 2.05
N LEU A 197 -16.03 -13.77 2.55
CA LEU A 197 -15.32 -14.02 3.82
C LEU A 197 -16.28 -14.21 5.00
N ARG A 198 -17.31 -13.36 5.12
CA ARG A 198 -18.33 -13.50 6.18
C ARG A 198 -19.14 -14.78 6.11
N ASN A 199 -19.31 -15.34 4.91
CA ASN A 199 -20.08 -16.56 4.68
C ASN A 199 -19.23 -17.85 4.82
N LEU A 200 -17.92 -17.75 4.99
CA LEU A 200 -17.08 -18.93 5.25
C LEU A 200 -17.45 -19.55 6.60
N LYS A 201 -17.65 -20.86 6.59
CA LYS A 201 -17.94 -21.62 7.81
C LYS A 201 -16.78 -21.49 8.78
N GLY A 202 -17.03 -21.07 10.01
CA GLY A 202 -16.01 -20.84 11.04
C GLY A 202 -15.60 -19.37 11.19
N ILE A 203 -15.93 -18.51 10.25
CA ILE A 203 -15.76 -17.06 10.40
C ILE A 203 -16.99 -16.47 11.12
N LYS A 204 -16.76 -15.76 12.20
CA LYS A 204 -17.78 -15.09 13.00
C LYS A 204 -17.91 -13.61 12.68
N LYS A 205 -16.77 -12.93 12.45
CA LYS A 205 -16.73 -11.50 12.11
C LYS A 205 -15.53 -11.20 11.23
N VAL A 206 -15.73 -10.22 10.35
CA VAL A 206 -14.70 -9.63 9.49
C VAL A 206 -14.66 -8.14 9.79
N PHE A 207 -13.48 -7.64 10.12
CA PHE A 207 -13.27 -6.22 10.44
C PHE A 207 -12.47 -5.53 9.33
N ILE A 208 -12.65 -4.22 9.25
CA ILE A 208 -11.86 -3.30 8.43
C ILE A 208 -11.23 -2.31 9.40
N ARG A 209 -9.91 -2.42 9.63
CA ARG A 209 -9.16 -1.57 10.58
C ARG A 209 -8.16 -0.64 9.89
N SER A 210 -7.75 -0.98 8.67
CA SER A 210 -6.74 -0.23 7.90
C SER A 210 -7.20 1.15 7.43
N GLY A 211 -8.43 1.53 7.71
CA GLY A 211 -8.98 2.82 7.33
C GLY A 211 -9.58 2.85 5.93
N ILE A 212 -10.74 3.48 5.84
CA ILE A 212 -11.50 3.72 4.63
C ILE A 212 -11.33 5.18 4.21
N ARG A 213 -11.03 5.39 2.96
CA ARG A 213 -11.01 6.75 2.40
C ARG A 213 -12.40 7.19 2.01
N PHE A 214 -12.96 8.08 2.78
CA PHE A 214 -14.30 8.61 2.54
C PHE A 214 -14.37 9.48 1.29
N ASP A 215 -13.33 10.26 1.00
CA ASP A 215 -13.22 11.09 -0.20
C ASP A 215 -13.13 10.28 -1.51
N TYR A 216 -12.80 8.98 -1.43
CA TYR A 216 -12.90 8.04 -2.55
C TYR A 216 -14.24 7.30 -2.54
N LEU A 217 -14.76 7.02 -1.35
CA LEU A 217 -16.00 6.28 -1.17
C LEU A 217 -17.21 7.04 -1.71
N ILE A 218 -17.31 8.34 -1.45
CA ILE A 218 -18.42 9.19 -1.89
C ILE A 218 -18.47 9.43 -3.41
N GLU A 219 -17.39 9.10 -4.12
CA GLU A 219 -17.35 9.18 -5.60
C GLU A 219 -17.90 7.91 -6.27
N ASP A 220 -18.24 6.86 -5.50
CA ASP A 220 -18.87 5.65 -6.04
C ASP A 220 -20.37 5.90 -6.24
N GLU A 221 -20.86 5.64 -7.45
CA GLU A 221 -22.29 5.70 -7.77
C GLU A 221 -23.12 4.63 -7.02
N ASN A 222 -22.45 3.56 -6.57
CA ASN A 222 -23.06 2.50 -5.78
C ASN A 222 -22.98 2.83 -4.28
N ASP A 223 -24.12 3.12 -3.67
CA ASP A 223 -24.25 3.48 -2.24
C ASP A 223 -24.23 2.28 -1.28
N GLU A 224 -24.04 1.07 -1.79
CA GLU A 224 -24.12 -0.18 -1.02
C GLU A 224 -23.14 -0.23 0.17
N PHE A 225 -22.01 0.43 0.04
CA PHE A 225 -21.01 0.50 1.12
C PHE A 225 -21.53 1.25 2.37
N PHE A 226 -22.56 2.07 2.22
CA PHE A 226 -23.19 2.82 3.32
C PHE A 226 -24.35 2.06 3.99
N ARG A 227 -24.74 0.91 3.47
CA ARG A 227 -25.81 0.05 3.96
C ARG A 227 -25.29 -1.13 4.78
#